data_1db0b3fb771456ef8eecd2fe03b5124d
#
_entry.id   1db0b3fb771456ef8eecd2fe03b5124d
#
_cell.length_a   1.000
_cell.length_b   1.000
_cell.length_c   1.000
_cell.angle_alpha   90.00
_cell.angle_beta   90.00
_cell.angle_gamma   90.00
#
_symmetry.space_group_name_H-M   'P 1'
#
loop_
_entity.id
_entity.type
_entity.pdbx_description
1 polymer ?
#
loop_
_entity_poly.entity_id
_entity_poly.type
_entity_poly.pdbx_seq_one_letter_code
_entity_poly.pdbx_strand_id
1 'polypeptide(L)'
;MNLRLLHILLFISISFVTNLDGQKLKSVGNQSEQNIEIRDCSTRSPGTVSFGPIVGQSIDGRPDTIYLCYKDQIFIKNNGDGNFSTGDPNPGTPSAIGYLLYGAPPTINGPDFNAIQGDAVLTNPPPPPGELWYFMDAPNGDITLYNDGSVNETFNSGKPFPLYLAPVTFDAYYAAGGEYYGQWENGGSCVKVNTAAAFPVVYLNEIKINNFATNSPNSLSGSFNVTGGFPEFRNGSTYSISMVKKGAPNVVANLFGGPFKHGDLVQFAVPSGGTYILTISDGKSCSVTKEIIMPQGNVSVLVQSGTVDLNDTICLEFTVKDFKDLLGGEFAITFNPLELKYVGLNFPQTNPLNLSPGGNFGLTEASNGYIVFAWTDANLNKKTLADGTVIFSICFQAIGRPGTKTPVKVSPKRDGVIEFTDYDGTLYTVRTVDGIVTINNPTKLQVFFNVCSTTGNTGSVTFTAYGPDAQYNYEFNNSGAPDFTNAGTPVTFSNLTPGPYKIDVYSISGVHVVHTVFIQNAPPINI
;
A
#
# COMPACT_ATOMS: atom_id res chain seq x y z
N MET A 1 6.62 59.83 -53.14
CA MET A 1 7.74 59.14 -52.46
C MET A 1 7.11 58.21 -51.49
N ASN A 2 6.75 56.99 -51.93
CA ASN A 2 6.03 55.98 -51.14
C ASN A 2 7.04 54.90 -50.67
N LEU A 3 7.30 54.89 -49.39
CA LEU A 3 8.10 53.85 -48.72
C LEU A 3 7.16 52.67 -48.46
N ARG A 4 7.29 51.58 -49.20
CA ARG A 4 6.67 50.30 -48.89
C ARG A 4 7.54 49.62 -47.82
N LEU A 5 6.98 49.53 -46.60
CA LEU A 5 7.51 48.66 -45.55
C LEU A 5 7.26 47.22 -45.93
N LEU A 6 8.31 46.48 -46.25
CA LEU A 6 8.27 45.05 -46.47
C LEU A 6 8.23 44.38 -45.07
N HIS A 7 7.06 43.89 -44.64
CA HIS A 7 6.92 43.05 -43.48
C HIS A 7 7.44 41.66 -43.86
N ILE A 8 8.64 41.35 -43.48
CA ILE A 8 9.15 39.98 -43.46
C ILE A 8 8.52 39.36 -42.20
N LEU A 9 7.44 38.61 -42.36
CA LEU A 9 6.92 37.69 -41.34
C LEU A 9 7.88 36.50 -41.28
N LEU A 10 8.81 36.57 -40.34
CA LEU A 10 9.64 35.46 -39.96
C LEU A 10 8.73 34.51 -39.13
N PHE A 11 8.14 33.47 -39.76
CA PHE A 11 7.52 32.39 -39.03
C PHE A 11 8.63 31.57 -38.36
N ILE A 12 8.93 31.90 -37.12
CA ILE A 12 9.72 31.03 -36.24
C ILE A 12 8.81 29.89 -35.86
N SER A 13 9.02 28.70 -36.40
CA SER A 13 8.43 27.49 -35.88
C SER A 13 8.98 27.30 -34.46
N ILE A 14 8.14 27.57 -33.46
CA ILE A 14 8.48 27.32 -32.07
C ILE A 14 8.41 25.82 -31.86
N SER A 15 9.56 25.16 -31.86
CA SER A 15 9.64 23.77 -31.39
C SER A 15 9.31 23.75 -29.89
N PHE A 16 8.19 23.13 -29.51
CA PHE A 16 7.87 22.91 -28.12
C PHE A 16 8.77 21.79 -27.58
N VAL A 17 9.60 22.12 -26.62
CA VAL A 17 10.36 21.15 -25.82
C VAL A 17 9.54 20.87 -24.58
N THR A 18 9.00 19.66 -24.45
CA THR A 18 8.52 19.20 -23.16
C THR A 18 9.74 18.73 -22.37
N ASN A 19 9.92 19.26 -21.16
CA ASN A 19 11.00 18.83 -20.27
C ASN A 19 10.74 17.38 -19.85
N LEU A 20 11.43 16.47 -20.53
CA LEU A 20 11.64 15.11 -20.12
C LEU A 20 13.04 15.10 -19.51
N ASP A 21 13.16 14.88 -18.20
CA ASP A 21 14.46 14.76 -17.54
C ASP A 21 15.17 13.52 -18.09
N GLY A 22 16.04 13.67 -19.06
CA GLY A 22 16.86 12.59 -19.63
C GLY A 22 16.77 12.45 -21.15
N GLN A 23 15.59 12.45 -21.74
CA GLN A 23 15.44 12.37 -23.20
C GLN A 23 14.43 13.40 -23.69
N LYS A 24 14.90 14.38 -24.48
CA LYS A 24 14.06 15.50 -24.87
C LYS A 24 13.22 15.17 -26.10
N LEU A 25 11.92 15.15 -25.89
CA LEU A 25 10.92 15.03 -26.95
C LEU A 25 10.88 16.34 -27.75
N LYS A 26 10.97 16.22 -29.05
CA LYS A 26 10.95 17.34 -29.97
C LYS A 26 9.84 17.17 -31.00
N SER A 27 9.23 18.27 -31.40
CA SER A 27 8.30 18.30 -32.53
C SER A 27 8.88 19.11 -33.68
N VAL A 28 8.55 18.73 -34.89
CA VAL A 28 8.93 19.44 -36.10
C VAL A 28 7.73 19.55 -37.03
N GLY A 29 7.47 20.77 -37.46
CA GLY A 29 6.42 21.09 -38.41
C GLY A 29 6.95 21.28 -39.84
N ASN A 30 6.01 21.27 -40.78
CA ASN A 30 6.27 21.56 -42.18
C ASN A 30 6.50 23.05 -42.37
N GLN A 31 7.66 23.47 -42.89
CA GLN A 31 7.93 24.88 -43.24
C GLN A 31 7.29 25.21 -44.59
N SER A 32 6.62 26.34 -44.68
CA SER A 32 5.85 26.75 -45.83
C SER A 32 6.62 26.87 -47.14
N GLU A 33 5.96 26.56 -48.24
CA GLU A 33 6.41 26.49 -49.62
C GLU A 33 7.32 27.62 -50.09
N GLN A 34 8.51 27.26 -50.55
CA GLN A 34 9.23 28.00 -51.55
C GLN A 34 9.60 27.04 -52.69
N ASN A 35 9.22 27.38 -53.92
CA ASN A 35 9.49 26.72 -55.20
C ASN A 35 9.90 25.25 -55.15
N ILE A 36 8.97 24.37 -55.44
CA ILE A 36 9.18 22.91 -55.51
C ILE A 36 10.07 22.59 -56.72
N GLU A 37 11.35 22.41 -56.51
CA GLU A 37 12.19 21.65 -57.44
C GLU A 37 11.89 20.17 -57.21
N ILE A 38 11.36 19.45 -58.21
CA ILE A 38 11.17 18.00 -58.12
C ILE A 38 12.54 17.34 -58.01
N ARG A 39 12.91 16.88 -56.82
CA ARG A 39 14.18 16.22 -56.57
C ARG A 39 13.99 14.70 -56.51
N ASP A 40 14.97 13.98 -57.04
CA ASP A 40 14.99 12.52 -56.92
C ASP A 40 15.41 12.10 -55.51
N CYS A 41 14.45 11.75 -54.67
CA CYS A 41 14.64 11.22 -53.32
C CYS A 41 14.70 9.68 -53.28
N SER A 42 14.72 9.03 -54.44
CA SER A 42 14.58 7.57 -54.51
C SER A 42 15.68 6.80 -53.76
N THR A 43 16.88 7.36 -53.72
CA THR A 43 18.02 6.75 -53.03
C THR A 43 18.31 7.34 -51.65
N ARG A 44 17.49 8.33 -51.18
CA ARG A 44 17.67 8.88 -49.85
C ARG A 44 17.31 7.83 -48.76
N SER A 45 18.16 7.71 -47.77
CA SER A 45 17.97 6.74 -46.68
C SER A 45 18.65 7.23 -45.39
N PRO A 46 18.03 7.12 -44.22
CA PRO A 46 18.67 7.40 -42.95
C PRO A 46 19.64 6.27 -42.51
N GLY A 47 19.75 5.18 -43.28
CA GLY A 47 20.59 4.04 -42.95
C GLY A 47 19.99 3.09 -41.89
N THR A 48 20.87 2.23 -41.38
CA THR A 48 20.55 1.25 -40.35
C THR A 48 21.20 1.60 -39.00
N VAL A 49 20.80 0.89 -37.95
CA VAL A 49 21.30 1.13 -36.60
C VAL A 49 21.90 -0.13 -35.99
N SER A 50 22.82 0.06 -35.07
CA SER A 50 23.34 -0.97 -34.18
C SER A 50 23.15 -0.55 -32.73
N PHE A 51 23.05 -1.57 -31.86
CA PHE A 51 22.72 -1.37 -30.47
C PHE A 51 23.92 -1.68 -29.58
N GLY A 52 24.28 -0.74 -28.73
CA GLY A 52 25.22 -0.97 -27.64
C GLY A 52 24.63 -1.85 -26.53
N PRO A 53 25.44 -2.21 -25.55
CA PRO A 53 24.93 -2.90 -24.36
C PRO A 53 23.98 -1.98 -23.58
N ILE A 54 23.03 -2.56 -22.86
CA ILE A 54 22.23 -1.83 -21.89
C ILE A 54 23.11 -1.55 -20.68
N VAL A 55 23.15 -0.29 -20.24
CA VAL A 55 23.82 0.13 -19.01
C VAL A 55 22.76 0.29 -17.93
N GLY A 56 22.81 -0.56 -16.88
CA GLY A 56 21.83 -0.61 -15.83
C GLY A 56 21.52 -2.03 -15.41
N GLN A 57 20.25 -2.31 -15.13
CA GLN A 57 19.79 -3.59 -14.61
C GLN A 57 19.22 -4.55 -15.68
N SER A 58 18.72 -4.01 -16.78
CA SER A 58 18.08 -4.83 -17.81
C SER A 58 19.03 -5.81 -18.47
N ILE A 59 18.51 -6.98 -18.83
CA ILE A 59 19.27 -7.99 -19.59
C ILE A 59 19.24 -7.62 -21.06
N ASP A 60 20.39 -7.65 -21.70
CA ASP A 60 20.50 -7.57 -23.17
C ASP A 60 20.27 -8.95 -23.79
N GLY A 61 19.01 -9.29 -23.98
CA GLY A 61 18.60 -10.58 -24.54
C GLY A 61 17.67 -10.44 -25.75
N ARG A 62 17.85 -9.37 -26.51
CA ARG A 62 17.03 -9.08 -27.69
C ARG A 62 17.04 -10.21 -28.72
N PRO A 63 15.86 -10.70 -29.18
CA PRO A 63 15.70 -10.68 -30.61
C PRO A 63 14.89 -9.48 -31.10
N ASP A 64 13.86 -9.03 -30.40
CA ASP A 64 12.85 -8.17 -31.02
C ASP A 64 12.55 -6.86 -30.28
N THR A 65 12.76 -6.79 -28.96
CA THR A 65 12.33 -5.64 -28.15
C THR A 65 13.38 -5.28 -27.12
N ILE A 66 13.68 -3.99 -27.02
CA ILE A 66 14.52 -3.42 -25.96
C ILE A 66 13.64 -3.15 -24.75
N TYR A 67 13.97 -3.74 -23.60
CA TYR A 67 13.34 -3.44 -22.32
C TYR A 67 14.32 -2.64 -21.46
N LEU A 68 13.92 -1.47 -21.01
CA LEU A 68 14.74 -0.64 -20.13
C LEU A 68 14.11 -0.55 -18.76
N CYS A 69 14.79 -1.02 -17.72
CA CYS A 69 14.41 -0.76 -16.34
C CYS A 69 14.46 0.73 -16.05
N TYR A 70 13.78 1.16 -15.02
CA TYR A 70 13.88 2.55 -14.54
C TYR A 70 15.35 2.89 -14.23
N LYS A 71 15.83 3.99 -14.79
CA LYS A 71 17.23 4.48 -14.78
C LYS A 71 18.24 3.71 -15.64
N ASP A 72 17.80 2.76 -16.46
CA ASP A 72 18.66 2.15 -17.45
C ASP A 72 18.82 3.07 -18.67
N GLN A 73 19.92 2.86 -19.40
CA GLN A 73 20.19 3.54 -20.66
C GLN A 73 20.79 2.58 -21.70
N ILE A 74 20.59 2.92 -22.97
CA ILE A 74 21.21 2.23 -24.12
C ILE A 74 21.66 3.25 -25.15
N PHE A 75 22.86 3.04 -25.67
CA PHE A 75 23.38 3.81 -26.81
C PHE A 75 23.00 3.13 -28.12
N ILE A 76 22.37 3.86 -29.02
CA ILE A 76 22.01 3.45 -30.36
C ILE A 76 22.95 4.20 -31.33
N LYS A 77 23.70 3.45 -32.11
CA LYS A 77 24.61 4.00 -33.07
C LYS A 77 24.02 3.89 -34.47
N ASN A 78 24.02 4.97 -35.24
CA ASN A 78 23.78 4.89 -36.68
C ASN A 78 25.01 4.28 -37.37
N ASN A 79 24.80 3.34 -38.28
CA ASN A 79 25.89 2.59 -38.93
C ASN A 79 26.64 3.40 -40.02
N GLY A 80 26.11 4.59 -40.37
CA GLY A 80 26.71 5.44 -41.40
C GLY A 80 26.55 4.90 -42.82
N ASP A 81 25.66 3.93 -43.01
CA ASP A 81 25.35 3.29 -44.30
C ASP A 81 24.17 3.97 -45.02
N GLY A 82 23.70 5.09 -44.48
CA GLY A 82 22.64 5.91 -45.03
C GLY A 82 23.12 6.85 -46.11
N ASN A 83 22.19 7.31 -46.95
CA ASN A 83 22.39 8.37 -47.95
C ASN A 83 21.39 9.50 -47.67
N PHE A 84 21.60 10.23 -46.60
CA PHE A 84 20.64 11.21 -46.09
C PHE A 84 20.80 12.62 -46.69
N SER A 85 21.92 12.92 -47.38
CA SER A 85 22.14 14.18 -48.09
C SER A 85 21.62 14.20 -49.52
N THR A 86 21.30 13.03 -50.09
CA THR A 86 20.73 12.95 -51.44
C THR A 86 19.32 13.54 -51.48
N GLY A 87 19.03 14.37 -52.44
CA GLY A 87 17.75 15.04 -52.55
C GLY A 87 17.54 16.17 -51.52
N ASP A 88 18.59 16.58 -50.83
CA ASP A 88 18.56 17.72 -49.91
C ASP A 88 18.13 18.99 -50.65
N PRO A 89 17.06 19.68 -50.23
CA PRO A 89 16.56 20.89 -50.85
C PRO A 89 17.54 22.06 -50.73
N ASN A 90 18.44 22.04 -49.74
CA ASN A 90 19.41 23.08 -49.52
C ASN A 90 20.79 22.47 -49.17
N PRO A 91 21.56 22.04 -50.16
CA PRO A 91 22.86 21.40 -49.91
C PRO A 91 23.92 22.31 -49.22
N GLY A 92 23.56 23.57 -48.96
CA GLY A 92 24.36 24.49 -48.14
C GLY A 92 24.17 24.33 -46.64
N THR A 93 23.11 23.61 -46.21
CA THR A 93 22.84 23.26 -44.82
C THR A 93 23.12 21.76 -44.61
N PRO A 94 23.76 21.38 -43.49
CA PRO A 94 24.04 19.98 -43.27
C PRO A 94 22.76 19.20 -42.88
N SER A 95 22.53 18.12 -43.61
CA SER A 95 21.44 17.16 -43.31
C SER A 95 21.71 16.39 -42.01
N ALA A 96 20.65 15.81 -41.41
CA ALA A 96 20.74 15.04 -40.17
C ALA A 96 19.84 13.80 -40.15
N ILE A 97 20.03 12.98 -39.14
CA ILE A 97 19.21 11.80 -38.83
C ILE A 97 18.64 11.96 -37.42
N GLY A 98 17.37 11.66 -37.28
CA GLY A 98 16.67 11.49 -35.98
C GLY A 98 15.82 10.25 -36.01
N TYR A 99 14.94 10.12 -35.04
CA TYR A 99 14.05 8.96 -34.86
C TYR A 99 12.63 9.40 -34.64
N LEU A 100 11.72 9.10 -35.58
CA LEU A 100 10.31 9.31 -35.39
C LEU A 100 9.71 8.26 -34.42
N LEU A 101 8.67 8.67 -33.72
CA LEU A 101 8.04 7.92 -32.65
C LEU A 101 6.71 7.33 -33.10
N TYR A 102 6.53 6.01 -32.97
CA TYR A 102 5.34 5.28 -33.41
C TYR A 102 4.81 4.38 -32.29
N GLY A 103 3.50 4.21 -32.23
CA GLY A 103 2.83 3.29 -31.30
C GLY A 103 2.85 1.81 -31.76
N ALA A 104 3.19 1.56 -33.02
CA ALA A 104 3.34 0.25 -33.63
C ALA A 104 4.39 0.32 -34.76
N PRO A 105 4.80 -0.80 -35.40
CA PRO A 105 5.74 -0.76 -36.51
C PRO A 105 5.28 0.22 -37.61
N PRO A 106 6.12 1.17 -38.04
CA PRO A 106 5.76 2.14 -39.06
C PRO A 106 5.47 1.46 -40.40
N THR A 107 4.50 2.00 -41.14
CA THR A 107 4.04 1.42 -42.41
C THR A 107 4.42 2.29 -43.62
N ILE A 108 4.71 3.57 -43.41
CA ILE A 108 4.99 4.55 -44.47
C ILE A 108 6.46 5.01 -44.39
N ASN A 109 7.19 4.91 -45.48
CA ASN A 109 8.61 5.25 -45.56
C ASN A 109 8.91 6.57 -46.30
N GLY A 110 7.89 7.31 -46.68
CA GLY A 110 7.99 8.53 -47.49
C GLY A 110 6.93 8.57 -48.58
N PRO A 111 7.08 9.43 -49.60
CA PRO A 111 8.25 10.21 -49.95
C PRO A 111 8.38 11.55 -49.22
N ASP A 112 7.36 12.05 -48.62
CA ASP A 112 7.28 13.39 -48.06
C ASP A 112 6.64 13.42 -46.66
N PHE A 113 6.65 14.59 -46.04
CA PHE A 113 6.12 14.84 -44.72
C PHE A 113 4.64 14.45 -44.59
N ASN A 114 3.80 14.82 -45.59
CA ASN A 114 2.36 14.56 -45.51
C ASN A 114 2.07 13.06 -45.58
N ALA A 115 2.82 12.33 -46.42
CA ALA A 115 2.70 10.86 -46.45
C ALA A 115 3.05 10.24 -45.10
N ILE A 116 4.18 10.66 -44.49
CA ILE A 116 4.57 10.14 -43.16
C ILE A 116 3.55 10.52 -42.09
N GLN A 117 3.04 11.77 -42.09
CA GLN A 117 2.02 12.22 -41.14
C GLN A 117 0.71 11.41 -41.27
N GLY A 118 0.44 10.86 -42.46
CA GLY A 118 -0.69 9.97 -42.70
C GLY A 118 -0.53 8.56 -42.16
N ASP A 119 0.62 8.19 -41.57
CA ASP A 119 0.78 6.85 -40.99
C ASP A 119 -0.08 6.70 -39.72
N ALA A 120 -1.04 5.76 -39.78
CA ALA A 120 -2.02 5.53 -38.72
C ALA A 120 -1.41 5.05 -37.38
N VAL A 121 -0.14 4.68 -37.37
CA VAL A 121 0.57 4.15 -36.20
C VAL A 121 1.50 5.16 -35.53
N LEU A 122 1.39 6.44 -35.88
CA LEU A 122 2.07 7.50 -35.15
C LEU A 122 1.66 7.50 -33.66
N THR A 123 2.55 8.05 -32.81
CA THR A 123 2.35 8.04 -31.35
C THR A 123 1.07 8.74 -30.89
N ASN A 124 0.55 8.31 -29.75
CA ASN A 124 -0.55 8.94 -29.04
C ASN A 124 -0.03 9.47 -27.67
N PRO A 125 -0.17 10.77 -27.30
CA PRO A 125 -0.99 11.75 -28.03
C PRO A 125 -0.36 12.08 -29.38
N PRO A 126 -1.20 12.36 -30.40
CA PRO A 126 -0.68 12.79 -31.69
C PRO A 126 0.08 14.12 -31.50
N PRO A 127 1.12 14.37 -32.29
CA PRO A 127 1.77 15.67 -32.30
C PRO A 127 0.75 16.77 -32.71
N PRO A 128 1.05 18.05 -32.44
CA PRO A 128 0.23 19.14 -32.94
C PRO A 128 -0.01 19.02 -34.45
N PRO A 129 -1.13 19.49 -34.98
CA PRO A 129 -1.41 19.43 -36.42
C PRO A 129 -0.26 20.02 -37.24
N GLY A 130 0.27 19.25 -38.19
CA GLY A 130 1.42 19.66 -39.00
C GLY A 130 2.76 19.42 -38.35
N GLU A 131 2.84 18.66 -37.26
CA GLU A 131 4.09 18.31 -36.60
C GLU A 131 4.26 16.78 -36.45
N LEU A 132 5.48 16.32 -36.18
CA LEU A 132 5.82 14.94 -35.86
C LEU A 132 6.71 14.88 -34.61
N TRP A 133 6.49 13.92 -33.74
CA TRP A 133 7.37 13.70 -32.58
C TRP A 133 8.61 12.92 -32.97
N TYR A 134 9.79 13.37 -32.51
CA TYR A 134 11.06 12.71 -32.76
C TYR A 134 12.06 12.86 -31.62
N PHE A 135 13.04 11.96 -31.60
CA PHE A 135 14.26 12.08 -30.79
C PHE A 135 15.48 12.33 -31.66
N MET A 136 16.42 13.13 -31.16
CA MET A 136 17.68 13.43 -31.84
C MET A 136 18.69 13.96 -30.81
N ASP A 137 19.81 13.25 -30.61
CA ASP A 137 20.89 13.68 -29.73
C ASP A 137 22.10 14.19 -30.51
N ALA A 138 22.33 13.66 -31.71
CA ALA A 138 23.41 14.07 -32.59
C ALA A 138 22.97 14.05 -34.06
N PRO A 139 23.54 14.92 -34.93
CA PRO A 139 23.14 14.99 -36.33
C PRO A 139 23.45 13.74 -37.16
N ASN A 140 24.41 12.93 -36.72
CA ASN A 140 24.78 11.67 -37.37
C ASN A 140 23.80 10.51 -37.06
N GLY A 141 22.79 10.74 -36.22
CA GLY A 141 21.81 9.74 -35.83
C GLY A 141 22.22 8.84 -34.65
N ASP A 142 23.33 9.17 -33.98
CA ASP A 142 23.64 8.52 -32.69
C ASP A 142 22.70 9.06 -31.59
N ILE A 143 22.17 8.17 -30.75
CA ILE A 143 21.21 8.55 -29.70
C ILE A 143 21.41 7.69 -28.46
N THR A 144 21.21 8.28 -27.28
CA THR A 144 21.17 7.55 -26.01
C THR A 144 19.73 7.55 -25.45
N LEU A 145 19.12 6.39 -25.37
CA LEU A 145 17.82 6.24 -24.74
C LEU A 145 18.01 6.03 -23.25
N TYR A 146 17.30 6.80 -22.44
CA TYR A 146 17.34 6.74 -20.98
C TYR A 146 15.93 6.63 -20.41
N ASN A 147 15.72 5.74 -19.44
CA ASN A 147 14.41 5.54 -18.82
C ASN A 147 14.32 6.30 -17.48
N ASP A 148 13.69 7.46 -17.48
CA ASP A 148 13.31 8.23 -16.29
C ASP A 148 11.80 8.16 -15.97
N GLY A 149 11.03 7.39 -16.76
CA GLY A 149 9.58 7.26 -16.65
C GLY A 149 8.79 8.29 -17.47
N SER A 150 9.40 9.35 -17.94
CA SER A 150 8.74 10.47 -18.62
C SER A 150 8.06 10.09 -19.94
N VAL A 151 8.64 9.13 -20.67
CA VAL A 151 8.05 8.61 -21.92
C VAL A 151 6.67 7.98 -21.66
N ASN A 152 6.55 7.17 -20.63
CA ASN A 152 5.27 6.55 -20.26
C ASN A 152 4.22 7.59 -19.83
N GLU A 153 4.63 8.58 -19.05
CA GLU A 153 3.75 9.68 -18.62
C GLU A 153 3.25 10.49 -19.81
N THR A 154 4.13 10.80 -20.76
CA THR A 154 3.81 11.62 -21.93
C THR A 154 2.88 10.89 -22.90
N PHE A 155 3.17 9.61 -23.22
CA PHE A 155 2.51 8.92 -24.34
C PHE A 155 1.44 7.91 -23.93
N ASN A 156 1.42 7.45 -22.68
CA ASN A 156 0.49 6.39 -22.25
C ASN A 156 -0.01 6.55 -20.81
N SER A 157 -0.16 7.77 -20.32
CA SER A 157 -0.69 8.05 -18.97
C SER A 157 0.05 7.25 -17.87
N GLY A 158 1.36 7.18 -17.97
CA GLY A 158 2.23 6.53 -17.01
C GLY A 158 2.33 5.00 -17.12
N LYS A 159 1.73 4.39 -18.13
CA LYS A 159 1.77 2.92 -18.30
C LYS A 159 2.81 2.51 -19.33
N PRO A 160 3.60 1.46 -19.08
CA PRO A 160 4.54 0.93 -20.06
C PRO A 160 3.83 0.47 -21.34
N PHE A 161 4.44 0.76 -22.47
CA PHE A 161 3.95 0.37 -23.79
C PHE A 161 5.14 0.23 -24.77
N PRO A 162 5.00 -0.49 -25.89
CA PRO A 162 6.04 -0.54 -26.91
C PRO A 162 6.04 0.77 -27.72
N LEU A 163 7.12 1.54 -27.60
CA LEU A 163 7.38 2.71 -28.43
C LEU A 163 8.35 2.29 -29.54
N TYR A 164 7.94 2.46 -30.81
CA TYR A 164 8.78 2.17 -31.95
C TYR A 164 9.52 3.43 -32.37
N LEU A 165 10.83 3.33 -32.50
CA LEU A 165 11.71 4.38 -33.02
C LEU A 165 12.17 3.99 -34.42
N ALA A 166 11.92 4.88 -35.38
CA ALA A 166 12.32 4.66 -36.76
C ALA A 166 13.27 5.74 -37.24
N PRO A 167 14.48 5.42 -37.75
CA PRO A 167 15.38 6.41 -38.29
C PRO A 167 14.73 7.20 -39.41
N VAL A 168 14.92 8.54 -39.39
CA VAL A 168 14.34 9.48 -40.37
C VAL A 168 15.37 10.51 -40.79
N THR A 169 15.32 10.94 -42.05
CA THR A 169 16.18 12.00 -42.60
C THR A 169 15.61 13.38 -42.33
N PHE A 170 16.45 14.33 -41.91
CA PHE A 170 16.18 15.75 -41.86
C PHE A 170 17.01 16.49 -42.93
N ASP A 171 16.45 17.54 -43.49
CA ASP A 171 17.12 18.35 -44.52
C ASP A 171 18.18 19.27 -43.92
N ALA A 172 17.91 19.74 -42.71
CA ALA A 172 18.83 20.59 -41.97
C ALA A 172 18.72 20.32 -40.48
N TYR A 173 19.67 20.81 -39.72
CA TYR A 173 19.59 20.89 -38.27
C TYR A 173 20.20 22.18 -37.75
N TYR A 174 19.78 22.58 -36.56
CA TYR A 174 20.44 23.64 -35.81
C TYR A 174 20.71 23.18 -34.36
N ALA A 175 21.69 23.82 -33.74
CA ALA A 175 22.01 23.58 -32.35
C ALA A 175 21.53 24.74 -31.47
N ALA A 176 20.83 24.44 -30.36
CA ALA A 176 20.41 25.43 -29.40
C ALA A 176 20.42 24.84 -27.99
N GLY A 177 21.00 25.55 -27.03
CA GLY A 177 21.04 25.10 -25.63
C GLY A 177 21.81 23.77 -25.39
N GLY A 178 22.74 23.42 -26.29
CA GLY A 178 23.49 22.17 -26.25
C GLY A 178 22.78 20.99 -26.92
N GLU A 179 21.67 21.23 -27.61
CA GLU A 179 20.86 20.24 -28.29
C GLU A 179 20.75 20.46 -29.77
N TYR A 180 20.45 19.39 -30.52
CA TYR A 180 20.26 19.43 -31.95
C TYR A 180 18.78 19.31 -32.30
N TYR A 181 18.32 20.12 -33.26
CA TYR A 181 16.93 20.16 -33.73
C TYR A 181 16.92 19.94 -35.25
N GLY A 182 16.23 18.88 -35.67
CA GLY A 182 16.04 18.58 -37.09
C GLY A 182 14.98 19.48 -37.74
N GLN A 183 15.16 19.78 -39.00
CA GLN A 183 14.23 20.59 -39.82
C GLN A 183 14.05 19.95 -41.18
N TRP A 184 12.83 20.09 -41.70
CA TRP A 184 12.49 19.77 -43.08
C TRP A 184 12.20 21.07 -43.83
N GLU A 185 12.89 21.25 -44.95
CA GLU A 185 12.75 22.42 -45.82
C GLU A 185 11.75 22.09 -46.96
N ASN A 186 11.30 23.13 -47.69
CA ASN A 186 10.41 23.00 -48.85
C ASN A 186 9.23 22.06 -48.67
N GLY A 187 8.51 22.21 -47.57
CA GLY A 187 7.32 21.40 -47.29
C GLY A 187 7.63 19.93 -46.96
N GLY A 188 8.89 19.60 -46.57
CA GLY A 188 9.31 18.22 -46.32
C GLY A 188 9.12 17.31 -47.53
N SER A 189 9.48 17.82 -48.73
CA SER A 189 9.25 17.13 -50.00
C SER A 189 10.12 15.89 -50.22
N CYS A 190 11.10 15.62 -49.31
CA CYS A 190 12.04 14.52 -49.43
C CYS A 190 12.29 13.85 -48.05
N VAL A 191 11.26 13.46 -47.35
CA VAL A 191 11.38 12.76 -46.06
C VAL A 191 11.47 11.26 -46.30
N LYS A 192 12.43 10.60 -45.66
CA LYS A 192 12.58 9.16 -45.70
C LYS A 192 12.70 8.58 -44.31
N VAL A 193 11.87 7.56 -44.04
CA VAL A 193 11.90 6.74 -42.83
C VAL A 193 12.38 5.35 -43.20
N ASN A 194 13.33 4.81 -42.45
CA ASN A 194 13.69 3.41 -42.60
C ASN A 194 12.77 2.55 -41.71
N THR A 195 11.65 2.13 -42.27
CA THR A 195 10.66 1.29 -41.57
C THR A 195 11.22 -0.08 -41.20
N ALA A 196 12.15 -0.62 -41.99
CA ALA A 196 12.81 -1.91 -41.74
C ALA A 196 13.84 -1.84 -40.59
N ALA A 197 14.40 -0.64 -40.33
CA ALA A 197 15.32 -0.41 -39.22
C ALA A 197 14.59 0.11 -37.95
N ALA A 198 13.26 0.17 -37.96
CA ALA A 198 12.48 0.54 -36.79
C ALA A 198 12.60 -0.53 -35.70
N PHE A 199 12.72 -0.11 -34.46
CA PHE A 199 12.89 -1.01 -33.33
C PHE A 199 12.00 -0.59 -32.15
N PRO A 200 11.39 -1.56 -31.43
CA PRO A 200 10.57 -1.29 -30.27
C PRO A 200 11.40 -1.16 -29.00
N VAL A 201 11.05 -0.17 -28.17
CA VAL A 201 11.58 0.05 -26.84
C VAL A 201 10.40 0.08 -25.85
N VAL A 202 10.51 -0.65 -24.77
CA VAL A 202 9.57 -0.59 -23.63
C VAL A 202 10.31 0.01 -22.44
N TYR A 203 9.85 1.17 -22.01
CA TYR A 203 10.31 1.84 -20.80
C TYR A 203 9.54 1.28 -19.62
N LEU A 204 10.16 0.41 -18.82
CA LEU A 204 9.52 -0.22 -17.67
C LEU A 204 9.47 0.75 -16.50
N ASN A 205 8.32 0.82 -15.84
CA ASN A 205 8.15 1.64 -14.64
C ASN A 205 9.00 1.11 -13.49
N GLU A 206 9.36 2.00 -12.56
CA GLU A 206 10.08 1.64 -11.34
C GLU A 206 9.31 0.58 -10.54
N ILE A 207 9.99 -0.48 -10.09
CA ILE A 207 9.41 -1.42 -9.14
C ILE A 207 9.27 -0.73 -7.81
N LYS A 208 8.03 -0.60 -7.31
CA LYS A 208 7.70 0.09 -6.05
C LYS A 208 7.13 -0.86 -5.02
N ILE A 209 7.59 -0.71 -3.78
CA ILE A 209 7.06 -1.38 -2.61
C ILE A 209 6.11 -0.39 -1.92
N ASN A 210 4.82 -0.64 -2.02
CA ASN A 210 3.77 0.23 -1.51
C ASN A 210 3.11 -0.37 -0.27
N ASN A 211 2.52 0.47 0.59
CA ASN A 211 1.72 0.06 1.75
C ASN A 211 2.42 -0.96 2.65
N PHE A 212 3.75 -0.86 2.78
CA PHE A 212 4.48 -1.73 3.70
C PHE A 212 4.01 -1.48 5.13
N ALA A 213 3.48 -2.52 5.77
CA ALA A 213 3.04 -2.47 7.15
C ALA A 213 3.28 -3.81 7.86
N THR A 214 3.63 -3.76 9.12
CA THR A 214 3.59 -4.92 10.02
C THR A 214 2.19 -5.05 10.61
N ASN A 215 1.76 -6.28 10.94
CA ASN A 215 0.43 -6.54 11.49
C ASN A 215 0.18 -5.83 12.85
N SER A 216 1.25 -5.55 13.57
CA SER A 216 1.30 -4.68 14.76
C SER A 216 2.73 -4.16 14.93
N PRO A 217 2.98 -3.15 15.77
CA PRO A 217 4.33 -2.59 15.97
C PRO A 217 5.41 -3.61 16.34
N ASN A 218 5.02 -4.69 17.04
CA ASN A 218 5.95 -5.74 17.49
C ASN A 218 5.75 -7.07 16.71
N SER A 219 5.03 -7.04 15.61
CA SER A 219 4.78 -8.23 14.80
C SER A 219 5.98 -8.60 13.95
N LEU A 220 6.29 -9.88 13.88
CA LEU A 220 7.24 -10.48 12.94
C LEU A 220 6.59 -10.81 11.59
N SER A 221 5.37 -10.39 11.35
CA SER A 221 4.63 -10.56 10.11
C SER A 221 4.06 -9.23 9.61
N GLY A 222 3.80 -9.17 8.33
CA GLY A 222 3.27 -7.97 7.70
C GLY A 222 2.88 -8.20 6.25
N SER A 223 2.66 -7.10 5.55
CA SER A 223 2.31 -7.14 4.14
C SER A 223 2.77 -5.88 3.41
N PHE A 224 2.82 -5.97 2.09
CA PHE A 224 3.08 -4.86 1.17
C PHE A 224 2.50 -5.17 -0.20
N ASN A 225 2.34 -4.15 -1.04
CA ASN A 225 1.98 -4.33 -2.45
C ASN A 225 3.19 -4.05 -3.34
N VAL A 226 3.26 -4.74 -4.49
CA VAL A 226 4.31 -4.53 -5.50
C VAL A 226 3.69 -4.02 -6.79
N THR A 227 4.26 -2.95 -7.34
CA THR A 227 3.85 -2.37 -8.62
C THR A 227 5.07 -2.06 -9.48
N GLY A 228 4.86 -1.81 -10.78
CA GLY A 228 5.93 -1.47 -11.73
C GLY A 228 6.60 -2.67 -12.38
N GLY A 229 7.71 -2.40 -13.09
CA GLY A 229 8.48 -3.41 -13.79
C GLY A 229 7.75 -4.16 -14.91
N PHE A 230 8.32 -5.27 -15.34
CA PHE A 230 7.78 -6.08 -16.44
C PHE A 230 6.39 -6.68 -16.17
N PRO A 231 6.00 -7.08 -14.94
CA PRO A 231 4.65 -7.55 -14.65
C PRO A 231 3.54 -6.50 -14.82
N GLU A 232 3.86 -5.21 -14.74
CA GLU A 232 2.92 -4.15 -15.09
C GLU A 232 2.68 -4.09 -16.61
N PHE A 233 3.74 -4.23 -17.39
CA PHE A 233 3.66 -4.22 -18.85
C PHE A 233 2.97 -5.48 -19.40
N ARG A 234 3.33 -6.66 -18.88
CA ARG A 234 2.84 -7.94 -19.40
C ARG A 234 2.00 -8.67 -18.37
N ASN A 235 0.70 -8.62 -18.55
CA ASN A 235 -0.24 -9.35 -17.69
C ASN A 235 0.11 -10.87 -17.68
N GLY A 236 0.13 -11.44 -16.47
CA GLY A 236 0.49 -12.85 -16.23
C GLY A 236 1.96 -13.07 -15.89
N SER A 237 2.85 -12.10 -16.10
CA SER A 237 4.21 -12.13 -15.57
C SER A 237 4.22 -11.91 -14.06
N THR A 238 5.27 -12.40 -13.39
CA THR A 238 5.36 -12.42 -11.94
C THR A 238 6.70 -11.86 -11.45
N TYR A 239 6.70 -11.40 -10.21
CA TYR A 239 7.92 -11.00 -9.51
C TYR A 239 8.57 -12.19 -8.82
N SER A 240 9.91 -12.18 -8.76
CA SER A 240 10.69 -12.95 -7.81
C SER A 240 10.92 -12.08 -6.57
N ILE A 241 10.49 -12.55 -5.41
CA ILE A 241 10.58 -11.81 -4.15
C ILE A 241 11.36 -12.63 -3.14
N SER A 242 12.34 -12.01 -2.50
CA SER A 242 13.08 -12.60 -1.38
C SER A 242 13.23 -11.60 -0.26
N MET A 243 13.20 -12.06 0.98
CA MET A 243 13.44 -11.25 2.17
C MET A 243 14.35 -12.04 3.10
N VAL A 244 15.61 -11.60 3.19
CA VAL A 244 16.71 -12.34 3.85
C VAL A 244 17.29 -11.50 4.96
N LYS A 245 17.59 -12.11 6.11
CA LYS A 245 18.17 -11.41 7.25
C LYS A 245 19.60 -10.94 6.94
N LYS A 246 19.88 -9.65 7.14
CA LYS A 246 21.19 -9.05 6.94
C LYS A 246 22.22 -9.73 7.86
N GLY A 247 23.32 -10.21 7.27
CA GLY A 247 24.35 -10.95 8.01
C GLY A 247 24.02 -12.41 8.34
N ALA A 248 22.84 -12.92 7.95
CA ALA A 248 22.45 -14.31 8.18
C ALA A 248 21.65 -14.85 6.97
N PRO A 249 22.31 -15.19 5.83
CA PRO A 249 21.65 -15.50 4.56
C PRO A 249 20.74 -16.75 4.61
N ASN A 250 20.93 -17.62 5.59
CA ASN A 250 20.06 -18.80 5.80
C ASN A 250 18.76 -18.47 6.55
N VAL A 251 18.61 -17.25 7.06
CA VAL A 251 17.41 -16.79 7.77
C VAL A 251 16.56 -15.99 6.79
N VAL A 252 15.56 -16.66 6.22
CA VAL A 252 14.67 -16.11 5.20
C VAL A 252 13.25 -15.95 5.73
N ALA A 253 12.51 -14.98 5.20
CA ALA A 253 11.09 -14.83 5.48
C ALA A 253 10.27 -15.90 4.75
N ASN A 254 9.19 -16.32 5.38
CA ASN A 254 8.12 -17.05 4.70
C ASN A 254 7.22 -16.05 3.99
N LEU A 255 7.05 -16.21 2.68
CA LEU A 255 6.11 -15.43 1.88
C LEU A 255 4.86 -16.27 1.65
N PHE A 256 3.69 -15.68 1.85
CA PHE A 256 2.40 -16.37 1.72
C PHE A 256 1.70 -15.94 0.44
N GLY A 257 1.25 -16.93 -0.33
CA GLY A 257 0.67 -16.73 -1.66
C GLY A 257 1.72 -16.87 -2.76
N GLY A 258 1.45 -16.27 -3.89
CA GLY A 258 2.29 -16.36 -5.09
C GLY A 258 1.78 -17.41 -6.08
N PRO A 259 2.24 -17.32 -7.30
CA PRO A 259 3.17 -16.33 -7.85
C PRO A 259 2.57 -14.88 -7.82
N PHE A 260 3.40 -13.88 -7.47
CA PHE A 260 2.97 -12.49 -7.26
C PHE A 260 2.99 -11.69 -8.55
N LYS A 261 1.91 -10.99 -8.86
CA LYS A 261 1.71 -10.14 -10.04
C LYS A 261 1.69 -8.66 -9.66
N HIS A 262 1.65 -7.80 -10.67
CA HIS A 262 1.47 -6.36 -10.48
C HIS A 262 0.22 -6.04 -9.64
N GLY A 263 0.41 -5.28 -8.56
CA GLY A 263 -0.64 -4.86 -7.64
C GLY A 263 -0.99 -5.85 -6.53
N ASP A 264 -0.47 -7.09 -6.57
CA ASP A 264 -0.78 -8.10 -5.57
C ASP A 264 -0.30 -7.72 -4.17
N LEU A 265 -1.07 -8.16 -3.17
CA LEU A 265 -0.68 -8.10 -1.77
C LEU A 265 0.24 -9.27 -1.43
N VAL A 266 1.45 -8.96 -1.02
CA VAL A 266 2.43 -9.92 -0.53
C VAL A 266 2.37 -9.93 1.00
N GLN A 267 2.02 -11.07 1.58
CA GLN A 267 2.07 -11.29 3.01
C GLN A 267 3.36 -12.04 3.39
N PHE A 268 3.95 -11.69 4.52
CA PHE A 268 5.19 -12.30 4.96
C PHE A 268 5.23 -12.53 6.47
N ALA A 269 6.06 -13.50 6.90
CA ALA A 269 6.46 -13.66 8.30
C ALA A 269 7.94 -13.99 8.37
N VAL A 270 8.66 -13.35 9.28
CA VAL A 270 10.07 -13.62 9.54
C VAL A 270 10.24 -14.45 10.80
N PRO A 271 11.25 -15.36 10.87
CA PRO A 271 11.44 -16.25 12.01
C PRO A 271 12.04 -15.54 13.25
N SER A 272 12.65 -14.37 13.07
CA SER A 272 13.27 -13.60 14.16
C SER A 272 13.33 -12.12 13.82
N GLY A 273 13.47 -11.26 14.82
CA GLY A 273 13.70 -9.83 14.62
C GLY A 273 15.09 -9.54 14.03
N GLY A 274 15.29 -8.29 13.63
CA GLY A 274 16.53 -7.78 13.03
C GLY A 274 16.31 -7.13 11.67
N THR A 275 17.39 -6.70 11.05
CA THR A 275 17.34 -6.09 9.72
C THR A 275 17.26 -7.17 8.63
N TYR A 276 16.33 -7.02 7.72
CA TYR A 276 16.15 -7.86 6.54
C TYR A 276 16.35 -7.07 5.26
N ILE A 277 16.89 -7.73 4.25
CA ILE A 277 17.01 -7.20 2.91
C ILE A 277 15.86 -7.78 2.09
N LEU A 278 14.89 -6.95 1.75
CA LEU A 278 13.82 -7.29 0.82
C LEU A 278 14.29 -6.96 -0.59
N THR A 279 14.37 -7.97 -1.45
CA THR A 279 14.71 -7.83 -2.86
C THR A 279 13.55 -8.30 -3.73
N ILE A 280 13.15 -7.48 -4.68
CA ILE A 280 12.11 -7.79 -5.65
C ILE A 280 12.70 -7.60 -7.04
N SER A 281 12.56 -8.60 -7.90
CA SER A 281 12.99 -8.55 -9.29
C SER A 281 11.91 -9.07 -10.24
N ASP A 282 11.98 -8.65 -11.49
CA ASP A 282 11.07 -9.09 -12.56
C ASP A 282 11.79 -9.98 -13.59
N GLY A 283 11.06 -10.40 -14.61
CA GLY A 283 11.59 -11.26 -15.68
C GLY A 283 12.55 -10.55 -16.65
N LYS A 284 12.83 -9.25 -16.46
CA LYS A 284 13.77 -8.44 -17.28
C LYS A 284 14.97 -7.94 -16.48
N SER A 285 15.17 -8.50 -15.29
CA SER A 285 16.23 -8.16 -14.33
C SER A 285 16.06 -6.80 -13.63
N CYS A 286 14.96 -6.07 -13.88
CA CYS A 286 14.68 -4.91 -13.06
C CYS A 286 14.52 -5.34 -11.60
N SER A 287 15.14 -4.62 -10.69
CA SER A 287 15.10 -4.98 -9.27
C SER A 287 15.08 -3.76 -8.37
N VAL A 288 14.47 -3.94 -7.21
CA VAL A 288 14.53 -3.00 -6.08
C VAL A 288 14.93 -3.74 -4.83
N THR A 289 15.75 -3.08 -4.03
CA THR A 289 16.18 -3.61 -2.73
C THR A 289 15.86 -2.60 -1.65
N LYS A 290 15.29 -3.07 -0.52
CA LYS A 290 14.93 -2.25 0.61
C LYS A 290 15.33 -2.93 1.92
N GLU A 291 15.95 -2.17 2.81
CA GLU A 291 16.17 -2.64 4.18
C GLU A 291 14.88 -2.51 5.00
N ILE A 292 14.52 -3.59 5.68
CA ILE A 292 13.34 -3.69 6.54
C ILE A 292 13.83 -4.04 7.94
N ILE A 293 13.51 -3.19 8.90
CA ILE A 293 13.82 -3.46 10.30
C ILE A 293 12.61 -4.15 10.93
N MET A 294 12.80 -5.42 11.31
CA MET A 294 11.80 -6.18 12.05
C MET A 294 12.12 -6.13 13.54
N PRO A 295 11.11 -6.01 14.41
CA PRO A 295 11.34 -5.86 15.83
C PRO A 295 12.20 -7.01 16.39
N GLN A 296 13.23 -6.68 17.12
CA GLN A 296 14.02 -7.64 17.91
C GLN A 296 13.33 -7.78 19.26
N GLY A 297 12.37 -8.72 19.37
CA GLY A 297 11.78 -9.03 20.66
C GLY A 297 12.79 -9.82 21.51
N ASN A 298 13.39 -9.15 22.48
CA ASN A 298 14.23 -9.80 23.47
C ASN A 298 13.45 -10.14 24.74
N VAL A 299 12.17 -9.73 24.84
CA VAL A 299 11.27 -10.06 25.92
C VAL A 299 9.85 -10.28 25.37
N SER A 300 9.12 -11.21 25.92
CA SER A 300 7.73 -11.45 25.55
C SER A 300 6.83 -11.28 26.77
N VAL A 301 5.64 -10.70 26.56
CA VAL A 301 4.55 -10.67 27.54
C VAL A 301 3.37 -11.42 26.95
N LEU A 302 2.92 -12.45 27.65
CA LEU A 302 1.85 -13.32 27.21
C LEU A 302 0.67 -13.17 28.16
N VAL A 303 -0.53 -12.97 27.62
CA VAL A 303 -1.78 -12.92 28.38
C VAL A 303 -2.46 -14.28 28.28
N GLN A 304 -2.84 -14.86 29.41
CA GLN A 304 -3.58 -16.11 29.47
C GLN A 304 -4.96 -15.96 28.80
N SER A 305 -5.40 -17.00 28.08
CA SER A 305 -6.78 -17.12 27.59
C SER A 305 -7.62 -17.95 28.56
N GLY A 306 -8.91 -17.71 28.59
CA GLY A 306 -9.80 -18.48 29.43
C GLY A 306 -11.26 -18.38 29.07
N THR A 307 -12.07 -19.15 29.78
CA THR A 307 -13.52 -19.20 29.62
C THR A 307 -14.17 -18.82 30.94
N VAL A 308 -15.24 -18.04 30.89
CA VAL A 308 -15.97 -17.57 32.08
C VAL A 308 -17.45 -17.48 31.78
N ASP A 309 -18.28 -17.77 32.74
CA ASP A 309 -19.73 -17.59 32.61
C ASP A 309 -20.11 -16.10 32.73
N LEU A 310 -21.19 -15.71 32.11
CA LEU A 310 -21.70 -14.33 32.20
C LEU A 310 -21.90 -13.94 33.67
N ASN A 311 -21.45 -12.76 34.06
CA ASN A 311 -21.39 -12.17 35.41
C ASN A 311 -20.35 -12.78 36.36
N ASP A 312 -19.75 -13.90 36.04
CA ASP A 312 -18.67 -14.44 36.83
C ASP A 312 -17.36 -13.70 36.57
N THR A 313 -16.38 -13.93 37.45
CA THR A 313 -15.08 -13.29 37.39
C THR A 313 -14.01 -14.28 36.91
N ILE A 314 -13.17 -13.83 35.98
CA ILE A 314 -11.98 -14.53 35.53
C ILE A 314 -10.75 -13.68 35.80
N CYS A 315 -9.68 -14.28 36.28
CA CYS A 315 -8.39 -13.60 36.41
C CYS A 315 -7.44 -14.17 35.35
N LEU A 316 -6.89 -13.30 34.51
CA LEU A 316 -5.96 -13.65 33.45
C LEU A 316 -4.53 -13.36 33.91
N GLU A 317 -3.68 -14.36 33.82
CA GLU A 317 -2.26 -14.25 34.15
C GLU A 317 -1.50 -13.58 33.03
N PHE A 318 -0.59 -12.67 33.42
CA PHE A 318 0.40 -12.07 32.55
C PHE A 318 1.74 -12.73 32.85
N THR A 319 2.26 -13.48 31.88
CA THR A 319 3.52 -14.20 31.97
C THR A 319 4.58 -13.59 31.07
N VAL A 320 5.83 -13.81 31.40
CA VAL A 320 6.96 -13.32 30.63
C VAL A 320 7.80 -14.45 30.05
N LYS A 321 8.49 -14.16 28.95
CA LYS A 321 9.49 -15.03 28.35
C LYS A 321 10.68 -14.20 27.88
N ASP A 322 11.89 -14.78 27.93
CA ASP A 322 13.15 -14.11 27.59
C ASP A 322 13.39 -12.83 28.44
N PHE A 323 12.90 -12.80 29.68
CA PHE A 323 13.01 -11.68 30.61
C PHE A 323 14.35 -11.74 31.34
N LYS A 324 15.36 -11.09 30.75
CA LYS A 324 16.73 -11.21 31.22
C LYS A 324 17.41 -9.85 31.43
N ASP A 325 18.00 -9.66 32.59
CA ASP A 325 18.83 -8.50 32.98
C ASP A 325 18.11 -7.14 32.79
N LEU A 326 16.78 -7.10 32.96
CA LEU A 326 15.98 -5.92 32.77
C LEU A 326 15.89 -5.07 34.04
N LEU A 327 15.81 -3.78 33.88
CA LEU A 327 15.70 -2.78 34.95
C LEU A 327 14.33 -2.15 35.06
N GLY A 328 13.63 -1.99 33.94
CA GLY A 328 12.32 -1.36 33.88
C GLY A 328 11.53 -1.81 32.66
N GLY A 329 10.24 -1.51 32.65
CA GLY A 329 9.38 -1.76 31.51
C GLY A 329 8.00 -1.13 31.67
N GLU A 330 7.38 -0.81 30.51
CA GLU A 330 6.07 -0.20 30.49
C GLU A 330 5.27 -0.58 29.24
N PHE A 331 3.96 -0.70 29.42
CA PHE A 331 2.98 -0.95 28.37
C PHE A 331 1.56 -0.61 28.84
N ALA A 332 0.61 -0.61 27.91
CA ALA A 332 -0.81 -0.55 28.21
C ALA A 332 -1.46 -1.92 28.09
N ILE A 333 -2.53 -2.11 28.83
CA ILE A 333 -3.43 -3.27 28.72
C ILE A 333 -4.77 -2.72 28.26
N THR A 334 -5.29 -3.26 27.14
CA THR A 334 -6.54 -2.82 26.54
C THR A 334 -7.53 -3.97 26.43
N PHE A 335 -8.80 -3.68 26.68
CA PHE A 335 -9.90 -4.62 26.59
C PHE A 335 -11.20 -3.89 26.26
N ASN A 336 -12.23 -4.60 25.82
CA ASN A 336 -13.53 -4.01 25.53
C ASN A 336 -14.34 -3.82 26.84
N PRO A 337 -14.58 -2.59 27.31
CA PRO A 337 -15.30 -2.33 28.55
C PRO A 337 -16.80 -2.65 28.48
N LEU A 338 -17.35 -2.89 27.28
CA LEU A 338 -18.74 -3.35 27.12
C LEU A 338 -18.88 -4.88 27.28
N GLU A 339 -17.76 -5.60 27.34
CA GLU A 339 -17.72 -7.05 27.44
C GLU A 339 -17.04 -7.53 28.72
N LEU A 340 -16.04 -6.81 29.18
CA LEU A 340 -15.25 -7.09 30.37
C LEU A 340 -15.21 -5.87 31.30
N LYS A 341 -15.61 -6.04 32.54
CA LYS A 341 -15.49 -5.03 33.58
C LYS A 341 -14.30 -5.34 34.47
N TYR A 342 -13.36 -4.42 34.61
CA TYR A 342 -12.24 -4.55 35.53
C TYR A 342 -12.72 -4.70 36.97
N VAL A 343 -12.17 -5.70 37.68
CA VAL A 343 -12.49 -6.03 39.08
C VAL A 343 -11.32 -5.75 40.01
N GLY A 344 -10.11 -6.15 39.59
CA GLY A 344 -8.93 -5.99 40.44
C GLY A 344 -7.65 -6.61 39.89
N LEU A 345 -6.59 -6.44 40.63
CA LEU A 345 -5.26 -6.98 40.37
C LEU A 345 -4.91 -8.03 41.44
N ASN A 346 -4.28 -9.12 41.01
CA ASN A 346 -3.67 -10.10 41.88
C ASN A 346 -2.18 -10.24 41.58
N PHE A 347 -1.40 -10.51 42.60
CA PHE A 347 0.04 -10.74 42.48
C PHE A 347 0.37 -12.17 42.94
N PRO A 348 1.30 -12.86 42.26
CA PRO A 348 1.78 -14.15 42.75
C PRO A 348 2.44 -13.97 44.12
N GLN A 349 2.41 -15.02 44.94
CA GLN A 349 2.96 -14.99 46.30
C GLN A 349 4.43 -14.52 46.33
N THR A 350 5.18 -14.86 45.31
CA THR A 350 6.59 -14.46 45.16
C THR A 350 6.76 -13.02 44.75
N ASN A 351 5.75 -12.41 44.11
CA ASN A 351 5.77 -11.07 43.57
C ASN A 351 7.15 -10.65 43.02
N PRO A 352 7.62 -11.28 41.92
CA PRO A 352 9.05 -11.23 41.53
C PRO A 352 9.53 -9.84 41.15
N LEU A 353 8.61 -8.94 40.78
CA LEU A 353 8.89 -7.55 40.42
C LEU A 353 8.53 -6.55 41.53
N ASN A 354 8.10 -7.02 42.71
CA ASN A 354 7.64 -6.20 43.83
C ASN A 354 6.55 -5.19 43.44
N LEU A 355 5.57 -5.64 42.64
CA LEU A 355 4.51 -4.80 42.12
C LEU A 355 3.47 -4.44 43.18
N SER A 356 2.88 -3.26 43.06
CA SER A 356 1.74 -2.81 43.87
C SER A 356 0.71 -2.09 42.99
N PRO A 357 -0.60 -2.13 43.35
CA PRO A 357 -1.65 -1.51 42.52
C PRO A 357 -1.42 -0.02 42.30
N GLY A 358 -1.07 0.73 43.34
CA GLY A 358 -0.88 2.19 43.26
C GLY A 358 0.49 2.63 42.75
N GLY A 359 1.49 1.74 42.77
CA GLY A 359 2.86 2.07 42.36
C GLY A 359 3.18 1.74 40.90
N ASN A 360 2.51 0.74 40.37
CA ASN A 360 2.87 0.17 39.06
C ASN A 360 1.73 0.20 38.03
N PHE A 361 0.49 0.56 38.46
CA PHE A 361 -0.67 0.53 37.57
C PHE A 361 -1.43 1.85 37.55
N GLY A 362 -1.64 2.41 36.37
CA GLY A 362 -2.55 3.52 36.12
C GLY A 362 -3.96 2.99 35.87
N LEU A 363 -4.81 3.04 36.89
CA LEU A 363 -6.16 2.46 36.89
C LEU A 363 -7.31 3.45 36.63
N THR A 364 -7.01 4.73 36.50
CA THR A 364 -8.03 5.81 36.32
C THR A 364 -8.96 5.56 35.13
N GLU A 365 -8.47 4.92 34.09
CA GLU A 365 -9.23 4.62 32.88
C GLU A 365 -9.59 3.14 32.74
N ALA A 366 -9.47 2.35 33.79
CA ALA A 366 -9.84 0.93 33.75
C ALA A 366 -11.31 0.72 33.38
N SER A 367 -12.22 1.62 33.78
CA SER A 367 -13.63 1.59 33.35
C SER A 367 -13.82 1.83 31.84
N ASN A 368 -12.85 2.41 31.17
CA ASN A 368 -12.84 2.67 29.73
C ASN A 368 -12.05 1.62 28.94
N GLY A 369 -11.62 0.54 29.60
CA GLY A 369 -10.89 -0.55 28.95
C GLY A 369 -9.39 -0.28 28.75
N TYR A 370 -8.80 0.61 29.55
CA TYR A 370 -7.41 0.99 29.42
C TYR A 370 -6.70 1.03 30.80
N ILE A 371 -5.64 0.24 30.95
CA ILE A 371 -4.80 0.17 32.15
C ILE A 371 -3.35 0.36 31.70
N VAL A 372 -2.60 1.19 32.41
CA VAL A 372 -1.15 1.37 32.19
C VAL A 372 -0.40 0.53 33.20
N PHE A 373 0.59 -0.20 32.73
CA PHE A 373 1.60 -0.86 33.55
C PHE A 373 2.94 -0.14 33.40
N ALA A 374 3.61 0.15 34.50
CA ALA A 374 4.97 0.67 34.53
C ALA A 374 5.73 0.08 35.72
N TRP A 375 6.94 -0.40 35.48
CA TRP A 375 7.78 -1.01 36.48
C TRP A 375 9.22 -0.54 36.33
N THR A 376 9.87 -0.26 37.45
CA THR A 376 11.32 -0.06 37.55
C THR A 376 11.79 -0.71 38.85
N ASP A 377 12.89 -1.46 38.82
CA ASP A 377 13.45 -1.99 40.04
C ASP A 377 13.97 -0.88 40.95
N ALA A 378 13.38 -0.80 42.16
CA ALA A 378 13.68 0.29 43.11
C ALA A 378 15.15 0.35 43.57
N ASN A 379 15.86 -0.77 43.50
CA ASN A 379 17.25 -0.86 43.91
C ASN A 379 18.22 -0.82 42.70
N LEU A 380 17.69 -0.57 41.49
CA LEU A 380 18.44 -0.60 40.23
C LEU A 380 19.18 -1.91 39.99
N ASN A 381 18.63 -3.01 40.50
CA ASN A 381 19.19 -4.35 40.29
C ASN A 381 18.55 -4.97 39.03
N LYS A 382 19.39 -5.54 38.19
CA LYS A 382 18.95 -6.29 37.02
C LYS A 382 18.07 -7.46 37.44
N LYS A 383 16.90 -7.60 36.84
CA LYS A 383 15.98 -8.71 37.07
C LYS A 383 16.04 -9.70 35.92
N THR A 384 16.14 -10.96 36.27
CA THR A 384 15.99 -12.08 35.32
C THR A 384 14.93 -13.00 35.87
N LEU A 385 13.94 -13.33 35.03
CA LEU A 385 12.85 -14.23 35.36
C LEU A 385 12.85 -15.43 34.42
N ALA A 386 12.50 -16.58 34.93
CA ALA A 386 12.32 -17.78 34.09
C ALA A 386 11.14 -17.62 33.12
N ASP A 387 11.21 -18.28 31.96
CA ASP A 387 10.13 -18.35 31.01
C ASP A 387 8.86 -18.91 31.67
N GLY A 388 7.71 -18.25 31.41
CA GLY A 388 6.42 -18.61 32.00
C GLY A 388 6.18 -18.06 33.42
N THR A 389 7.13 -17.26 33.98
CA THR A 389 6.89 -16.59 35.26
C THR A 389 5.71 -15.66 35.19
N VAL A 390 4.72 -15.84 36.08
CA VAL A 390 3.58 -14.92 36.25
C VAL A 390 4.08 -13.66 36.96
N ILE A 391 3.89 -12.51 36.34
CA ILE A 391 4.26 -11.22 36.93
C ILE A 391 3.09 -10.56 37.69
N PHE A 392 1.87 -10.70 37.18
CA PHE A 392 0.62 -10.30 37.83
C PHE A 392 -0.56 -10.97 37.11
N SER A 393 -1.77 -10.84 37.67
CA SER A 393 -3.03 -11.20 37.03
C SER A 393 -4.02 -10.03 37.11
N ILE A 394 -4.86 -9.89 36.09
CA ILE A 394 -5.97 -8.95 36.10
C ILE A 394 -7.28 -9.72 36.11
N CYS A 395 -8.15 -9.35 37.04
CA CYS A 395 -9.46 -9.97 37.17
C CYS A 395 -10.53 -9.11 36.47
N PHE A 396 -11.36 -9.77 35.68
CA PHE A 396 -12.46 -9.18 34.93
C PHE A 396 -13.76 -9.89 35.25
N GLN A 397 -14.84 -9.14 35.44
CA GLN A 397 -16.20 -9.66 35.41
C GLN A 397 -16.68 -9.69 33.95
N ALA A 398 -17.16 -10.81 33.49
CA ALA A 398 -17.76 -10.95 32.16
C ALA A 398 -19.14 -10.30 32.12
N ILE A 399 -19.31 -9.25 31.32
CA ILE A 399 -20.59 -8.51 31.18
C ILE A 399 -21.08 -8.49 29.72
N GLY A 400 -20.29 -9.02 28.79
CA GLY A 400 -20.66 -9.18 27.39
C GLY A 400 -21.64 -10.32 27.16
N ARG A 401 -22.18 -10.41 25.96
CA ARG A 401 -23.14 -11.48 25.61
C ARG A 401 -22.46 -12.85 25.61
N PRO A 402 -23.15 -13.92 26.07
CA PRO A 402 -22.67 -15.28 25.90
C PRO A 402 -22.35 -15.60 24.43
N GLY A 403 -21.30 -16.37 24.19
CA GLY A 403 -20.74 -16.65 22.87
C GLY A 403 -19.71 -15.64 22.39
N THR A 404 -19.57 -14.51 23.08
CA THR A 404 -18.55 -13.50 22.74
C THR A 404 -17.14 -14.01 23.04
N LYS A 405 -16.22 -13.71 22.13
CA LYS A 405 -14.78 -13.90 22.33
C LYS A 405 -14.13 -12.52 22.28
N THR A 406 -13.62 -12.07 23.41
CA THR A 406 -13.07 -10.73 23.55
C THR A 406 -11.58 -10.77 23.90
N PRO A 407 -10.72 -10.02 23.19
CA PRO A 407 -9.30 -9.99 23.47
C PRO A 407 -8.96 -9.08 24.65
N VAL A 408 -7.99 -9.51 25.45
CA VAL A 408 -7.23 -8.68 26.39
C VAL A 408 -5.82 -8.56 25.84
N LYS A 409 -5.41 -7.33 25.52
CA LYS A 409 -4.18 -7.07 24.76
C LYS A 409 -3.14 -6.32 25.56
N VAL A 410 -1.88 -6.67 25.35
CA VAL A 410 -0.75 -5.79 25.68
C VAL A 410 -0.51 -4.86 24.49
N SER A 411 -0.65 -3.57 24.72
CA SER A 411 -0.66 -2.54 23.68
C SER A 411 0.32 -1.42 23.99
N PRO A 412 0.75 -0.62 23.01
CA PRO A 412 1.46 0.62 23.27
C PRO A 412 0.64 1.53 24.20
N LYS A 413 1.34 2.29 25.03
CA LYS A 413 0.73 3.44 25.73
C LYS A 413 0.28 4.48 24.70
N ARG A 414 -0.50 5.48 25.13
CA ARG A 414 -0.97 6.57 24.24
C ARG A 414 0.15 7.39 23.60
N ASP A 415 1.34 7.39 24.21
CA ASP A 415 2.56 7.96 23.66
C ASP A 415 3.24 7.08 22.59
N GLY A 416 2.67 5.90 22.31
CA GLY A 416 3.12 4.98 21.28
C GLY A 416 4.18 3.96 21.71
N VAL A 417 4.47 3.83 23.01
CA VAL A 417 5.59 3.02 23.50
C VAL A 417 5.11 1.73 24.18
N ILE A 418 5.74 0.61 23.83
CA ILE A 418 5.90 -0.61 24.64
C ILE A 418 7.39 -0.84 24.76
N GLU A 419 7.95 -0.79 25.95
CA GLU A 419 9.38 -0.97 26.10
C GLU A 419 9.75 -1.67 27.42
N PHE A 420 10.86 -2.39 27.38
CA PHE A 420 11.63 -2.77 28.54
C PHE A 420 13.06 -2.26 28.36
N THR A 421 13.72 -1.92 29.45
CA THR A 421 15.07 -1.38 29.45
C THR A 421 15.98 -2.20 30.36
N ASP A 422 17.25 -2.29 29.98
CA ASP A 422 18.32 -2.77 30.86
C ASP A 422 19.01 -1.61 31.60
N TYR A 423 20.06 -1.94 32.33
CA TYR A 423 20.85 -0.97 33.08
C TYR A 423 21.59 0.04 32.20
N ASP A 424 21.93 -0.34 30.97
CA ASP A 424 22.69 0.50 30.04
C ASP A 424 21.76 1.38 29.21
N GLY A 425 20.44 1.34 29.49
CA GLY A 425 19.42 2.11 28.76
C GLY A 425 19.07 1.52 27.40
N THR A 426 19.47 0.28 27.13
CA THR A 426 19.10 -0.40 25.89
C THR A 426 17.61 -0.70 25.90
N LEU A 427 16.90 -0.22 24.88
CA LEU A 427 15.49 -0.48 24.67
C LEU A 427 15.27 -1.87 24.06
N TYR A 428 14.49 -2.68 24.74
CA TYR A 428 14.07 -4.00 24.25
C TYR A 428 12.69 -3.93 23.63
N THR A 429 12.56 -4.42 22.42
CA THR A 429 11.27 -4.58 21.79
C THR A 429 10.50 -5.73 22.42
N VAL A 430 9.26 -5.49 22.80
CA VAL A 430 8.41 -6.46 23.49
C VAL A 430 7.54 -7.21 22.50
N ARG A 431 7.58 -8.54 22.53
CA ARG A 431 6.61 -9.39 21.84
C ARG A 431 5.39 -9.59 22.73
N THR A 432 4.21 -9.50 22.16
CA THR A 432 2.97 -9.67 22.91
C THR A 432 2.15 -10.84 22.35
N VAL A 433 1.51 -11.57 23.25
CA VAL A 433 0.50 -12.57 22.91
C VAL A 433 -0.77 -12.20 23.65
N ASP A 434 -1.80 -11.89 22.92
CA ASP A 434 -3.11 -11.50 23.46
C ASP A 434 -3.83 -12.68 24.10
N GLY A 435 -4.51 -12.45 25.23
CA GLY A 435 -5.43 -13.40 25.82
C GLY A 435 -6.82 -13.26 25.22
N ILE A 436 -7.52 -14.36 25.06
CA ILE A 436 -8.91 -14.37 24.61
C ILE A 436 -9.80 -14.84 25.75
N VAL A 437 -10.79 -14.04 26.14
CA VAL A 437 -11.85 -14.43 27.07
C VAL A 437 -13.05 -14.87 26.27
N THR A 438 -13.49 -16.10 26.48
CA THR A 438 -14.75 -16.64 25.95
C THR A 438 -15.82 -16.55 27.03
N ILE A 439 -16.90 -15.84 26.76
CA ILE A 439 -18.03 -15.68 27.68
C ILE A 439 -19.06 -16.76 27.38
N ASN A 440 -19.32 -17.61 28.33
CA ASN A 440 -20.32 -18.66 28.21
C ASN A 440 -21.71 -18.24 28.77
N ASN A 441 -22.71 -19.07 28.51
CA ASN A 441 -23.96 -18.97 29.22
C ASN A 441 -23.72 -19.22 30.72
N PRO A 442 -24.37 -18.44 31.61
CA PRO A 442 -24.25 -18.66 33.03
C PRO A 442 -24.89 -19.99 33.44
N THR A 443 -24.33 -20.64 34.46
CA THR A 443 -24.86 -21.90 35.01
C THR A 443 -26.19 -21.73 35.73
N LYS A 444 -26.56 -20.48 36.07
CA LYS A 444 -27.86 -20.11 36.67
C LYS A 444 -28.57 -19.12 35.77
N LEU A 445 -29.91 -19.16 35.77
CA LEU A 445 -30.72 -18.18 35.04
C LEU A 445 -30.42 -16.76 35.52
N GLN A 446 -30.03 -15.91 34.58
CA GLN A 446 -29.82 -14.47 34.77
C GLN A 446 -30.67 -13.69 33.77
N VAL A 447 -31.28 -12.61 34.26
CA VAL A 447 -32.15 -11.75 33.46
C VAL A 447 -31.62 -10.33 33.47
N PHE A 448 -31.43 -9.78 32.28
CA PHE A 448 -31.06 -8.39 32.08
C PHE A 448 -32.27 -7.63 31.57
N PHE A 449 -32.41 -6.38 32.01
CA PHE A 449 -33.49 -5.54 31.52
C PHE A 449 -33.01 -4.11 31.28
N ASN A 450 -33.57 -3.49 30.25
CA ASN A 450 -33.37 -2.08 29.94
C ASN A 450 -34.72 -1.37 29.96
N VAL A 451 -34.81 -0.30 30.73
CA VAL A 451 -36.03 0.48 30.93
C VAL A 451 -35.90 1.82 30.25
N CYS A 452 -36.81 2.10 29.32
CA CYS A 452 -36.91 3.43 28.70
C CYS A 452 -38.10 4.18 29.28
N SER A 453 -37.86 5.32 29.91
CA SER A 453 -38.88 6.25 30.40
C SER A 453 -39.16 7.31 29.35
N THR A 454 -40.44 7.65 29.15
CA THR A 454 -40.84 8.71 28.24
C THR A 454 -41.93 9.58 28.87
N THR A 455 -42.17 10.77 28.33
CA THR A 455 -43.30 11.62 28.72
C THR A 455 -44.60 10.99 28.21
N GLY A 456 -45.50 10.60 29.09
CA GLY A 456 -46.78 9.95 28.76
C GLY A 456 -46.76 8.42 28.89
N ASN A 457 -47.70 7.76 28.21
CA ASN A 457 -47.91 6.30 28.29
C ASN A 457 -47.08 5.51 27.27
N THR A 458 -45.86 5.87 27.03
CA THR A 458 -45.03 5.32 25.93
C THR A 458 -43.75 4.66 26.45
N GLY A 459 -43.63 4.36 27.74
CA GLY A 459 -42.52 3.62 28.32
C GLY A 459 -42.35 2.24 27.73
N SER A 460 -41.16 1.70 27.78
CA SER A 460 -40.85 0.34 27.36
C SER A 460 -39.82 -0.31 28.27
N VAL A 461 -39.87 -1.64 28.33
CA VAL A 461 -38.87 -2.47 28.98
C VAL A 461 -38.47 -3.60 28.06
N THR A 462 -37.20 -3.83 27.92
CA THR A 462 -36.64 -4.95 27.14
C THR A 462 -35.95 -5.91 28.08
N PHE A 463 -36.28 -7.17 28.00
CA PHE A 463 -35.69 -8.27 28.79
C PHE A 463 -34.87 -9.18 27.90
N THR A 464 -33.77 -9.67 28.45
CA THR A 464 -32.96 -10.72 27.83
C THR A 464 -32.52 -11.70 28.90
N ALA A 465 -32.85 -12.98 28.75
CA ALA A 465 -32.47 -14.04 29.67
C ALA A 465 -31.30 -14.86 29.12
N TYR A 466 -30.39 -15.20 29.99
CA TYR A 466 -29.30 -16.15 29.75
C TYR A 466 -29.27 -17.18 30.90
N GLY A 467 -28.81 -18.39 30.59
CA GLY A 467 -28.70 -19.46 31.57
C GLY A 467 -28.39 -20.80 30.91
N PRO A 468 -28.52 -21.91 31.64
CA PRO A 468 -28.18 -23.24 31.12
C PRO A 468 -29.14 -23.72 30.02
N ASP A 469 -30.35 -23.17 29.96
CA ASP A 469 -31.37 -23.59 29.00
C ASP A 469 -31.26 -22.83 27.68
N ALA A 470 -31.69 -23.45 26.59
CA ALA A 470 -31.65 -22.84 25.26
C ALA A 470 -32.80 -21.85 25.03
N GLN A 471 -33.87 -21.93 25.82
CA GLN A 471 -35.08 -21.13 25.65
C GLN A 471 -35.66 -20.66 26.98
N TYR A 472 -36.21 -19.46 26.97
CA TYR A 472 -36.88 -18.79 28.09
C TYR A 472 -38.16 -18.14 27.62
N ASN A 473 -39.13 -18.01 28.56
CA ASN A 473 -40.30 -17.20 28.32
C ASN A 473 -40.46 -16.10 29.37
N TYR A 474 -41.30 -15.12 29.07
CA TYR A 474 -41.51 -13.95 29.90
C TYR A 474 -43.02 -13.73 30.09
N GLU A 475 -43.49 -13.87 31.29
CA GLU A 475 -44.84 -13.49 31.66
C GLU A 475 -44.84 -12.09 32.26
N PHE A 476 -45.60 -11.18 31.65
CA PHE A 476 -45.67 -9.79 32.04
C PHE A 476 -46.97 -9.47 32.77
N ASN A 477 -46.90 -9.04 34.04
CA ASN A 477 -48.06 -8.72 34.89
C ASN A 477 -49.16 -9.83 34.92
N ASN A 478 -48.80 -11.09 34.96
CA ASN A 478 -49.69 -12.23 34.92
C ASN A 478 -50.58 -12.28 33.65
N SER A 479 -50.07 -11.83 32.50
CA SER A 479 -50.83 -11.72 31.24
C SER A 479 -51.09 -13.03 30.51
N GLY A 480 -50.68 -14.19 31.06
CA GLY A 480 -50.97 -15.52 30.50
C GLY A 480 -49.84 -16.14 29.69
N ALA A 481 -50.11 -17.30 29.09
CA ALA A 481 -49.16 -18.24 28.56
C ALA A 481 -48.19 -17.65 27.55
N PRO A 482 -46.93 -17.70 27.82
CA PRO A 482 -45.87 -17.08 27.06
C PRO A 482 -45.28 -17.99 25.98
N ASP A 483 -44.79 -17.40 24.92
CA ASP A 483 -43.98 -18.08 23.92
C ASP A 483 -42.53 -18.20 24.41
N PHE A 484 -41.94 -19.38 24.24
CA PHE A 484 -40.52 -19.56 24.52
C PHE A 484 -39.66 -18.88 23.43
N THR A 485 -38.71 -18.11 23.87
CA THR A 485 -37.70 -17.47 23.00
C THR A 485 -36.31 -18.04 23.27
N ASN A 486 -35.44 -18.02 22.28
CA ASN A 486 -34.05 -18.47 22.44
C ASN A 486 -33.30 -17.60 23.46
N ALA A 487 -32.41 -18.21 24.22
CA ALA A 487 -31.51 -17.50 25.12
C ALA A 487 -30.80 -16.35 24.41
N GLY A 488 -30.69 -15.19 25.04
CA GLY A 488 -30.12 -14.01 24.48
C GLY A 488 -30.99 -13.22 23.49
N THR A 489 -32.23 -13.69 23.21
CA THR A 489 -33.18 -12.95 22.36
C THR A 489 -33.89 -11.88 23.21
N PRO A 490 -33.79 -10.60 22.87
CA PRO A 490 -34.48 -9.53 23.58
C PRO A 490 -36.00 -9.61 23.35
N VAL A 491 -36.78 -9.47 24.42
CA VAL A 491 -38.26 -9.35 24.37
C VAL A 491 -38.65 -7.99 24.92
N THR A 492 -39.36 -7.19 24.13
CA THR A 492 -39.69 -5.80 24.47
C THR A 492 -41.21 -5.67 24.70
N PHE A 493 -41.57 -5.12 25.85
CA PHE A 493 -42.92 -4.67 26.18
C PHE A 493 -42.97 -3.16 26.04
N SER A 494 -43.87 -2.65 25.22
CA SER A 494 -43.99 -1.23 24.87
C SER A 494 -45.33 -0.63 25.33
N ASN A 495 -45.47 0.70 25.22
CA ASN A 495 -46.68 1.45 25.59
C ASN A 495 -47.04 1.33 27.08
N LEU A 496 -46.00 1.29 27.92
CA LEU A 496 -46.15 1.15 29.37
C LEU A 496 -46.35 2.51 30.03
N THR A 497 -47.33 2.58 30.95
CA THR A 497 -47.51 3.76 31.82
C THR A 497 -46.45 3.78 32.93
N PRO A 498 -46.15 4.94 33.52
CA PRO A 498 -45.32 4.96 34.73
C PRO A 498 -45.89 4.10 35.84
N GLY A 499 -45.05 3.31 36.50
CA GLY A 499 -45.44 2.41 37.57
C GLY A 499 -44.59 1.14 37.67
N PRO A 500 -44.87 0.30 38.65
CA PRO A 500 -44.22 -0.98 38.83
C PRO A 500 -44.81 -2.04 37.89
N TYR A 501 -43.95 -2.87 37.33
CA TYR A 501 -44.33 -4.02 36.48
C TYR A 501 -43.63 -5.28 36.98
N LYS A 502 -44.39 -6.36 37.15
CA LYS A 502 -43.89 -7.68 37.51
C LYS A 502 -43.59 -8.49 36.25
N ILE A 503 -42.40 -9.03 36.19
CA ILE A 503 -41.99 -9.96 35.13
C ILE A 503 -41.57 -11.28 35.75
N ASP A 504 -42.19 -12.33 35.31
CA ASP A 504 -41.82 -13.69 35.64
C ASP A 504 -41.08 -14.29 34.46
N VAL A 505 -39.88 -14.83 34.68
CA VAL A 505 -39.05 -15.46 33.64
C VAL A 505 -38.91 -16.94 33.97
N TYR A 506 -39.30 -17.77 33.04
CA TYR A 506 -39.26 -19.22 33.16
C TYR A 506 -38.28 -19.82 32.17
N SER A 507 -37.49 -20.78 32.63
CA SER A 507 -36.69 -21.61 31.73
C SER A 507 -37.48 -22.86 31.30
N ILE A 508 -37.08 -23.50 30.21
CA ILE A 508 -37.69 -24.73 29.74
C ILE A 508 -37.53 -25.88 30.75
N SER A 509 -36.47 -25.84 31.58
CA SER A 509 -36.26 -26.80 32.68
C SER A 509 -37.08 -26.51 33.94
N GLY A 510 -37.87 -25.42 33.94
CA GLY A 510 -38.77 -25.07 35.05
C GLY A 510 -38.13 -24.15 36.11
N VAL A 511 -36.95 -23.62 35.89
CA VAL A 511 -36.37 -22.56 36.74
C VAL A 511 -37.17 -21.29 36.55
N HIS A 512 -37.58 -20.66 37.66
CA HIS A 512 -38.40 -19.45 37.67
C HIS A 512 -37.74 -18.35 38.49
N VAL A 513 -37.65 -17.14 37.92
CA VAL A 513 -37.21 -15.92 38.61
C VAL A 513 -38.20 -14.79 38.38
N VAL A 514 -38.36 -13.94 39.40
CA VAL A 514 -39.30 -12.82 39.40
C VAL A 514 -38.52 -11.51 39.51
N HIS A 515 -38.84 -10.57 38.62
CA HIS A 515 -38.31 -9.23 38.67
C HIS A 515 -39.42 -8.19 38.75
N THR A 516 -39.18 -7.10 39.48
CA THR A 516 -40.04 -5.92 39.46
C THR A 516 -39.27 -4.78 38.88
N VAL A 517 -39.76 -4.18 37.78
CA VAL A 517 -39.18 -3.03 37.14
C VAL A 517 -40.11 -1.82 37.31
N PHE A 518 -39.52 -0.62 37.37
CA PHE A 518 -40.26 0.62 37.51
C PHE A 518 -40.09 1.46 36.26
N ILE A 519 -41.18 1.79 35.57
CA ILE A 519 -41.18 2.80 34.51
C ILE A 519 -41.35 4.15 35.20
N GLN A 520 -40.39 5.03 35.01
CA GLN A 520 -40.41 6.37 35.60
C GLN A 520 -40.97 7.39 34.59
N ASN A 521 -41.59 8.45 35.07
CA ASN A 521 -41.81 9.67 34.26
C ASN A 521 -40.48 10.30 33.89
N ALA A 522 -40.29 10.57 32.61
CA ALA A 522 -39.15 11.41 32.20
C ALA A 522 -39.32 12.80 32.82
N PRO A 523 -38.25 13.39 33.40
CA PRO A 523 -38.33 14.75 33.87
C PRO A 523 -38.63 15.67 32.68
N PRO A 524 -39.38 16.79 32.88
CA PRO A 524 -39.62 17.77 31.82
C PRO A 524 -38.29 18.31 31.34
N ILE A 525 -38.09 18.33 30.04
CA ILE A 525 -36.94 19.00 29.43
C ILE A 525 -37.17 20.50 29.60
N ASN A 526 -36.46 21.15 30.51
CA ASN A 526 -36.40 22.59 30.56
C ASN A 526 -35.53 23.04 29.37
N ILE A 527 -36.20 23.60 28.35
CA ILE A 527 -35.56 24.26 27.18
C ILE A 527 -35.12 25.65 27.58
#